data_14c876ac6fc64e0a45bf74be3385c25f
#
_entry.id   14c876ac6fc64e0a45bf74be3385c25f
#
_cell.length_a   1.000
_cell.length_b   1.000
_cell.length_c   1.000
_cell.angle_alpha   90.00
_cell.angle_beta   90.00
_cell.angle_gamma   90.00
#
_symmetry.space_group_name_H-M   'P 1'
#
loop_
_entity.id
_entity.type
_entity.pdbx_description
1 polymer ?
#
loop_
_entity_poly.entity_id
_entity_poly.type
_entity_poly.pdbx_seq_one_letter_code
_entity_poly.pdbx_strand_id
1 'polypeptide(L)'
;MRAQRILSIDGGGIRGVVPSLWLAHLENALAAHHAGPVADQFDLLVGNSTGALVVAGLAAGKRPAELAQLYEEAASRAIFPDAPKRVLSRARRIASQGLSAPKFDGRGLDRVLHLVFGDMTLGQLQRPVMLLAFDTIAREPVFFRSYAPAHRDVPVWEALRGSAAAPGYFPAHPMRIGEREMAVIDGGVVANNPALCAIAEALRFDDSISDPRQLLLLSMGTGRHAYPISAHDAKSWGAMQWAMPLLDVVFDAASDNNDEIARLLVGDGYTRMQLKLAAGSQFLDDASSDNIQHLREQALQHLLKPDVAARLAHVGAQLAKPRTVAQNASSTISAL
;
A
#
# COMPACT_ATOMS: atom_id res chain seq x y z
N MET A 1 3.92 8.35 -21.05
CA MET A 1 2.83 8.25 -20.05
C MET A 1 2.95 9.49 -19.16
N ARG A 2 1.87 10.18 -18.83
CA ARG A 2 1.92 11.24 -17.81
C ARG A 2 1.95 10.62 -16.43
N ALA A 3 2.74 11.18 -15.53
CA ALA A 3 2.83 10.74 -14.15
C ALA A 3 2.91 11.92 -13.15
N GLN A 4 2.20 13.01 -13.45
CA GLN A 4 2.25 14.22 -12.64
C GLN A 4 1.43 14.14 -11.35
N ARG A 5 0.34 13.34 -11.35
CA ARG A 5 -0.54 13.15 -10.19
C ARG A 5 -0.39 11.74 -9.67
N ILE A 6 0.11 11.59 -8.47
CA ILE A 6 0.49 10.30 -7.91
C ILE A 6 -0.24 10.07 -6.60
N LEU A 7 -0.78 8.85 -6.42
CA LEU A 7 -1.24 8.34 -5.14
C LEU A 7 -0.25 7.28 -4.65
N SER A 8 0.26 7.44 -3.44
CA SER A 8 1.15 6.49 -2.77
C SER A 8 0.52 6.03 -1.46
N ILE A 9 0.41 4.70 -1.23
CA ILE A 9 -0.21 4.15 -0.02
C ILE A 9 0.74 3.17 0.67
N ASP A 10 0.94 3.39 1.97
CA ASP A 10 1.82 2.59 2.81
C ASP A 10 1.27 1.18 3.06
N GLY A 11 2.18 0.27 3.43
CA GLY A 11 1.85 -1.00 4.04
C GLY A 11 1.29 -0.85 5.47
N GLY A 12 0.56 -1.88 5.94
CA GLY A 12 0.01 -1.82 7.30
C GLY A 12 -1.04 -2.87 7.68
N GLY A 13 -1.18 -3.97 6.95
CA GLY A 13 -2.12 -5.05 7.26
C GLY A 13 -3.57 -4.57 7.39
N ILE A 14 -4.24 -4.91 8.50
CA ILE A 14 -5.64 -4.52 8.75
C ILE A 14 -5.85 -2.99 8.74
N ARG A 15 -4.81 -2.23 9.01
CA ARG A 15 -4.86 -0.76 9.07
C ARG A 15 -5.09 -0.09 7.71
N GLY A 16 -5.11 -0.85 6.61
CA GLY A 16 -5.53 -0.37 5.28
C GLY A 16 -6.95 0.20 5.23
N VAL A 17 -7.78 -0.08 6.22
CA VAL A 17 -9.08 0.58 6.40
C VAL A 17 -8.95 2.10 6.52
N VAL A 18 -7.85 2.60 7.11
CA VAL A 18 -7.60 4.04 7.33
C VAL A 18 -7.49 4.81 6.01
N PRO A 19 -6.52 4.52 5.12
CA PRO A 19 -6.43 5.21 3.84
C PRO A 19 -7.66 4.97 2.94
N SER A 20 -8.32 3.81 3.04
CA SER A 20 -9.55 3.54 2.28
C SER A 20 -10.68 4.50 2.67
N LEU A 21 -10.86 4.78 3.97
CA LEU A 21 -11.85 5.76 4.46
C LEU A 21 -11.48 7.19 4.06
N TRP A 22 -10.20 7.56 4.11
CA TRP A 22 -9.75 8.89 3.68
C TRP A 22 -9.96 9.09 2.18
N LEU A 23 -9.71 8.06 1.37
CA LEU A 23 -10.00 8.09 -0.06
C LEU A 23 -11.50 8.18 -0.35
N ALA A 24 -12.35 7.50 0.43
CA ALA A 24 -13.80 7.63 0.30
C ALA A 24 -14.27 9.06 0.62
N HIS A 25 -13.68 9.69 1.63
CA HIS A 25 -13.96 11.09 1.93
C HIS A 25 -13.49 12.03 0.81
N LEU A 26 -12.29 11.81 0.27
CA LEU A 26 -11.76 12.57 -0.87
C LEU A 26 -12.64 12.39 -2.11
N GLU A 27 -13.12 11.18 -2.40
CA GLU A 27 -14.02 10.91 -3.53
C GLU A 27 -15.33 11.69 -3.40
N ASN A 28 -15.92 11.76 -2.21
CA ASN A 28 -17.11 12.56 -1.95
C ASN A 28 -16.85 14.06 -2.16
N ALA A 29 -15.68 14.56 -1.73
CA ALA A 29 -15.29 15.95 -1.98
C ALA A 29 -15.09 16.22 -3.48
N LEU A 30 -14.49 15.32 -4.23
CA LEU A 30 -14.32 15.41 -5.68
C LEU A 30 -15.68 15.39 -6.41
N ALA A 31 -16.63 14.58 -5.97
CA ALA A 31 -17.98 14.53 -6.53
C ALA A 31 -18.72 15.87 -6.40
N ALA A 32 -18.49 16.61 -5.29
CA ALA A 32 -19.03 17.98 -5.12
C ALA A 32 -18.48 18.97 -6.15
N HIS A 33 -17.32 18.70 -6.74
CA HIS A 33 -16.70 19.46 -7.82
C HIS A 33 -16.94 18.87 -9.21
N HIS A 34 -17.90 17.93 -9.34
CA HIS A 34 -18.18 17.21 -10.59
C HIS A 34 -16.96 16.49 -11.19
N ALA A 35 -15.96 16.19 -10.39
CA ALA A 35 -14.84 15.36 -10.79
C ALA A 35 -15.26 13.87 -10.75
N GLY A 36 -14.68 13.08 -11.64
CA GLY A 36 -14.93 11.64 -11.71
C GLY A 36 -14.36 10.87 -10.49
N PRO A 37 -14.39 9.53 -10.55
CA PRO A 37 -13.85 8.66 -9.49
C PRO A 37 -12.46 9.09 -9.04
N VAL A 38 -12.13 8.87 -7.76
CA VAL A 38 -10.83 9.28 -7.20
C VAL A 38 -9.65 8.64 -7.93
N ALA A 39 -9.79 7.39 -8.37
CA ALA A 39 -8.76 6.69 -9.15
C ALA A 39 -8.41 7.41 -10.45
N ASP A 40 -9.41 8.04 -11.08
CA ASP A 40 -9.26 8.75 -12.35
C ASP A 40 -8.50 10.07 -12.21
N GLN A 41 -8.34 10.57 -11.00
CA GLN A 41 -7.62 11.79 -10.73
C GLN A 41 -6.11 11.61 -10.69
N PHE A 42 -5.62 10.36 -10.62
CA PHE A 42 -4.20 10.04 -10.55
C PHE A 42 -3.70 9.40 -11.85
N ASP A 43 -2.46 9.71 -12.21
CA ASP A 43 -1.77 9.16 -13.37
C ASP A 43 -1.02 7.87 -13.02
N LEU A 44 -0.57 7.76 -11.75
CA LEU A 44 0.15 6.61 -11.22
C LEU A 44 -0.34 6.30 -9.80
N LEU A 45 -0.63 5.03 -9.55
CA LEU A 45 -1.02 4.51 -8.25
C LEU A 45 0.10 3.59 -7.74
N VAL A 46 0.65 3.87 -6.56
CA VAL A 46 1.76 3.11 -5.99
C VAL A 46 1.38 2.61 -4.61
N GLY A 47 1.63 1.34 -4.33
CA GLY A 47 1.28 0.76 -3.06
C GLY A 47 2.18 -0.38 -2.63
N ASN A 48 2.24 -0.60 -1.32
CA ASN A 48 2.93 -1.69 -0.69
C ASN A 48 1.98 -2.48 0.22
N SER A 49 2.05 -3.82 0.20
CA SER A 49 1.27 -4.67 1.11
C SER A 49 -0.24 -4.34 1.06
N THR A 50 -0.84 -3.94 2.16
CA THR A 50 -2.25 -3.48 2.17
C THR A 50 -2.48 -2.26 1.28
N GLY A 51 -1.51 -1.35 1.17
CA GLY A 51 -1.57 -0.23 0.23
C GLY A 51 -1.60 -0.70 -1.22
N ALA A 52 -0.86 -1.77 -1.53
CA ALA A 52 -0.92 -2.42 -2.85
C ALA A 52 -2.33 -2.93 -3.18
N LEU A 53 -3.01 -3.56 -2.19
CA LEU A 53 -4.39 -4.02 -2.33
C LEU A 53 -5.35 -2.85 -2.62
N VAL A 54 -5.20 -1.74 -1.89
CA VAL A 54 -6.05 -0.55 -2.10
C VAL A 54 -5.83 0.04 -3.50
N VAL A 55 -4.59 0.28 -3.92
CA VAL A 55 -4.32 0.89 -5.23
C VAL A 55 -4.70 -0.03 -6.40
N ALA A 56 -4.48 -1.34 -6.27
CA ALA A 56 -4.92 -2.31 -7.28
C ALA A 56 -6.45 -2.39 -7.36
N GLY A 57 -7.14 -2.35 -6.21
CA GLY A 57 -8.59 -2.31 -6.16
C GLY A 57 -9.17 -1.07 -6.83
N LEU A 58 -8.60 0.10 -6.57
CA LEU A 58 -8.95 1.35 -7.26
C LEU A 58 -8.75 1.23 -8.78
N ALA A 59 -7.59 0.70 -9.19
CA ALA A 59 -7.27 0.50 -10.60
C ALA A 59 -8.13 -0.57 -11.29
N ALA A 60 -8.70 -1.50 -10.53
CA ALA A 60 -9.69 -2.48 -10.98
C ALA A 60 -11.14 -1.89 -11.03
N GLY A 61 -11.30 -0.59 -10.76
CA GLY A 61 -12.60 0.09 -10.82
C GLY A 61 -13.43 0.02 -9.54
N LYS A 62 -12.88 -0.46 -8.44
CA LYS A 62 -13.59 -0.47 -7.14
C LYS A 62 -13.58 0.91 -6.52
N ARG A 63 -14.67 1.23 -5.84
CA ARG A 63 -14.78 2.49 -5.10
C ARG A 63 -14.04 2.37 -3.74
N PRO A 64 -13.48 3.47 -3.22
CA PRO A 64 -12.81 3.46 -1.91
C PRO A 64 -13.68 2.93 -0.77
N ALA A 65 -14.99 3.22 -0.80
CA ALA A 65 -15.93 2.72 0.20
C ALA A 65 -16.06 1.18 0.16
N GLU A 66 -16.05 0.56 -1.03
CA GLU A 66 -16.06 -0.89 -1.19
C GLU A 66 -14.74 -1.49 -0.67
N LEU A 67 -13.63 -0.82 -0.91
CA LEU A 67 -12.32 -1.25 -0.40
C LEU A 67 -12.26 -1.15 1.13
N ALA A 68 -12.86 -0.11 1.73
CA ALA A 68 -12.97 -0.02 3.19
C ALA A 68 -13.78 -1.20 3.78
N GLN A 69 -14.83 -1.67 3.07
CA GLN A 69 -15.63 -2.83 3.49
C GLN A 69 -14.84 -4.14 3.45
N LEU A 70 -13.80 -4.27 2.60
CA LEU A 70 -12.94 -5.47 2.60
C LEU A 70 -12.19 -5.66 3.93
N TYR A 71 -12.01 -4.60 4.70
CA TYR A 71 -11.43 -4.66 6.04
C TYR A 71 -12.48 -4.95 7.13
N GLU A 72 -13.76 -5.02 6.77
CA GLU A 72 -14.82 -5.42 7.69
C GLU A 72 -14.80 -6.93 7.93
N GLU A 73 -15.45 -7.35 9.01
CA GLU A 73 -15.28 -8.62 9.72
C GLU A 73 -15.04 -9.90 8.87
N ALA A 74 -15.77 -10.12 7.79
CA ALA A 74 -15.73 -11.41 7.10
C ALA A 74 -14.43 -11.64 6.33
N ALA A 75 -13.98 -10.66 5.53
CA ALA A 75 -12.75 -10.76 4.75
C ALA A 75 -11.52 -10.70 5.66
N SER A 76 -11.50 -9.79 6.62
CA SER A 76 -10.39 -9.65 7.58
C SER A 76 -10.21 -10.89 8.44
N ARG A 77 -11.30 -11.51 8.93
CA ARG A 77 -11.24 -12.78 9.67
C ARG A 77 -10.88 -13.98 8.79
N ALA A 78 -11.12 -13.90 7.50
CA ALA A 78 -10.62 -14.92 6.58
C ALA A 78 -9.10 -14.88 6.46
N ILE A 79 -8.52 -13.67 6.41
CA ILE A 79 -7.07 -13.42 6.33
C ILE A 79 -6.40 -13.67 7.69
N PHE A 80 -6.98 -13.12 8.77
CA PHE A 80 -6.47 -13.13 10.14
C PHE A 80 -7.47 -13.84 11.08
N PRO A 81 -7.52 -15.17 11.06
CA PRO A 81 -8.50 -15.93 11.84
C PRO A 81 -8.33 -15.75 13.35
N ASP A 82 -9.44 -15.80 14.07
CA ASP A 82 -9.50 -15.70 15.53
C ASP A 82 -8.61 -16.72 16.24
N ALA A 83 -8.26 -16.41 17.50
CA ALA A 83 -7.31 -17.17 18.30
C ALA A 83 -7.51 -18.69 18.30
N PRO A 84 -8.72 -19.27 18.49
CA PRO A 84 -8.89 -20.74 18.49
C PRO A 84 -8.50 -21.40 17.17
N LYS A 85 -8.97 -20.85 16.05
CA LYS A 85 -8.65 -21.38 14.70
C LYS A 85 -7.17 -21.17 14.36
N ARG A 86 -6.61 -20.05 14.78
CA ARG A 86 -5.20 -19.72 14.63
C ARG A 86 -4.30 -20.68 15.39
N VAL A 87 -4.62 -20.96 16.67
CA VAL A 87 -3.82 -21.87 17.50
C VAL A 87 -3.78 -23.27 16.91
N LEU A 88 -4.93 -23.82 16.48
CA LEU A 88 -4.98 -25.15 15.90
C LEU A 88 -4.19 -25.24 14.58
N SER A 89 -4.34 -24.25 13.68
CA SER A 89 -3.61 -24.21 12.41
C SER A 89 -2.11 -23.99 12.64
N ARG A 90 -1.73 -23.18 13.61
CA ARG A 90 -0.32 -22.93 13.99
C ARG A 90 0.29 -24.19 14.63
N ALA A 91 -0.41 -24.90 15.52
CA ALA A 91 0.09 -26.15 16.12
C ALA A 91 0.40 -27.19 15.04
N ARG A 92 -0.47 -27.36 14.02
CA ARG A 92 -0.20 -28.24 12.89
C ARG A 92 1.05 -27.84 12.10
N ARG A 93 1.25 -26.53 11.84
CA ARG A 93 2.44 -26.04 11.13
C ARG A 93 3.71 -26.19 11.97
N ILE A 94 3.65 -25.90 13.27
CA ILE A 94 4.77 -26.14 14.17
C ILE A 94 5.18 -27.62 14.18
N ALA A 95 4.22 -28.53 14.15
CA ALA A 95 4.50 -29.97 14.08
C ALA A 95 5.16 -30.40 12.76
N SER A 96 4.88 -29.71 11.65
CA SER A 96 5.45 -30.03 10.33
C SER A 96 6.65 -29.17 9.93
N GLN A 97 6.77 -27.95 10.42
CA GLN A 97 7.77 -26.94 9.98
C GLN A 97 8.63 -26.39 11.12
N GLY A 98 8.36 -26.81 12.38
CA GLY A 98 9.07 -26.34 13.56
C GLY A 98 8.53 -25.04 14.15
N LEU A 99 9.16 -24.59 15.26
CA LEU A 99 8.74 -23.39 16.03
C LEU A 99 8.80 -22.08 15.25
N SER A 100 9.55 -22.05 14.15
CA SER A 100 9.73 -20.89 13.27
C SER A 100 8.67 -20.75 12.17
N ALA A 101 7.62 -21.58 12.17
CA ALA A 101 6.55 -21.50 11.18
C ALA A 101 5.86 -20.12 11.19
N PRO A 102 5.49 -19.56 10.00
CA PRO A 102 4.76 -18.30 9.88
C PRO A 102 3.46 -18.29 10.68
N LYS A 103 3.02 -17.12 11.13
CA LYS A 103 1.81 -16.96 11.96
C LYS A 103 0.53 -17.43 11.24
N PHE A 104 0.46 -17.18 9.92
CA PHE A 104 -0.67 -17.55 9.04
C PHE A 104 -0.18 -18.40 7.86
N ASP A 105 -1.08 -19.20 7.25
CA ASP A 105 -0.76 -20.05 6.08
C ASP A 105 -0.97 -19.36 4.73
N GLY A 106 -1.54 -18.16 4.72
CA GLY A 106 -1.81 -17.38 3.51
C GLY A 106 -3.10 -17.74 2.77
N ARG A 107 -3.71 -18.92 3.02
CA ARG A 107 -4.91 -19.38 2.28
C ARG A 107 -6.12 -18.45 2.42
N GLY A 108 -6.23 -17.76 3.56
CA GLY A 108 -7.27 -16.76 3.77
C GLY A 108 -7.08 -15.55 2.87
N LEU A 109 -5.84 -15.07 2.79
CA LEU A 109 -5.46 -13.98 1.89
C LEU A 109 -5.69 -14.37 0.44
N ASP A 110 -5.22 -15.56 0.01
CA ASP A 110 -5.42 -16.07 -1.35
C ASP A 110 -6.90 -16.06 -1.74
N ARG A 111 -7.79 -16.57 -0.87
CA ARG A 111 -9.25 -16.57 -1.13
C ARG A 111 -9.83 -15.18 -1.29
N VAL A 112 -9.42 -14.23 -0.45
CA VAL A 112 -9.90 -12.83 -0.53
C VAL A 112 -9.41 -12.18 -1.82
N LEU A 113 -8.14 -12.38 -2.19
CA LEU A 113 -7.57 -11.83 -3.42
C LEU A 113 -8.25 -12.39 -4.67
N HIS A 114 -8.51 -13.70 -4.71
CA HIS A 114 -9.27 -14.31 -5.81
C HIS A 114 -10.73 -13.83 -5.87
N LEU A 115 -11.38 -13.64 -4.72
CA LEU A 115 -12.74 -13.10 -4.67
C LEU A 115 -12.80 -11.67 -5.23
N VAL A 116 -11.78 -10.86 -4.97
CA VAL A 116 -11.75 -9.44 -5.36
C VAL A 116 -11.32 -9.25 -6.80
N PHE A 117 -10.31 -10.01 -7.27
CA PHE A 117 -9.66 -9.78 -8.55
C PHE A 117 -9.89 -10.91 -9.58
N GLY A 118 -10.31 -12.10 -9.15
CA GLY A 118 -10.47 -13.26 -10.04
C GLY A 118 -9.20 -13.54 -10.82
N ASP A 119 -9.34 -13.73 -12.12
CA ASP A 119 -8.26 -13.99 -13.07
C ASP A 119 -7.70 -12.72 -13.73
N MET A 120 -8.05 -11.53 -13.19
CA MET A 120 -7.56 -10.25 -13.75
C MET A 120 -6.04 -10.18 -13.70
N THR A 121 -5.42 -9.77 -14.80
CA THR A 121 -3.97 -9.54 -14.88
C THR A 121 -3.63 -8.07 -14.65
N LEU A 122 -2.37 -7.79 -14.33
CA LEU A 122 -1.89 -6.41 -14.13
C LEU A 122 -2.15 -5.53 -15.36
N GLY A 123 -2.00 -6.08 -16.57
CA GLY A 123 -2.24 -5.36 -17.82
C GLY A 123 -3.70 -4.98 -18.09
N GLN A 124 -4.65 -5.58 -17.36
CA GLN A 124 -6.09 -5.28 -17.46
C GLN A 124 -6.55 -4.21 -16.48
N LEU A 125 -5.68 -3.76 -15.58
CA LEU A 125 -5.99 -2.67 -14.67
C LEU A 125 -6.23 -1.37 -15.46
N GLN A 126 -7.25 -0.61 -15.07
CA GLN A 126 -7.70 0.59 -15.79
C GLN A 126 -6.76 1.80 -15.60
N ARG A 127 -5.89 1.75 -14.59
CA ARG A 127 -4.92 2.79 -14.25
C ARG A 127 -3.53 2.20 -14.09
N PRO A 128 -2.47 2.97 -14.39
CA PRO A 128 -1.11 2.55 -14.12
C PRO A 128 -0.87 2.31 -12.64
N VAL A 129 -0.40 1.11 -12.32
CA VAL A 129 -0.12 0.68 -10.94
C VAL A 129 1.32 0.20 -10.83
N MET A 130 1.97 0.54 -9.73
CA MET A 130 3.22 -0.06 -9.29
C MET A 130 3.05 -0.63 -7.88
N LEU A 131 3.32 -1.94 -7.74
CA LEU A 131 3.24 -2.66 -6.46
C LEU A 131 4.64 -3.10 -6.05
N LEU A 132 4.97 -2.89 -4.78
CA LEU A 132 6.29 -3.20 -4.23
C LEU A 132 6.33 -4.61 -3.65
N ALA A 133 7.44 -5.31 -3.85
CA ALA A 133 7.74 -6.61 -3.26
C ALA A 133 9.26 -6.82 -3.22
N PHE A 134 9.73 -7.92 -2.63
CA PHE A 134 11.14 -8.28 -2.61
C PHE A 134 11.33 -9.76 -2.98
N ASP A 135 12.20 -10.03 -3.94
CA ASP A 135 12.58 -11.40 -4.32
C ASP A 135 13.73 -11.89 -3.44
N THR A 136 13.47 -12.93 -2.66
CA THR A 136 14.48 -13.51 -1.76
C THR A 136 15.52 -14.35 -2.47
N ILE A 137 15.22 -14.88 -3.68
CA ILE A 137 16.16 -15.68 -4.46
C ILE A 137 17.20 -14.77 -5.08
N ALA A 138 16.79 -13.76 -5.83
CA ALA A 138 17.72 -12.79 -6.42
C ALA A 138 18.21 -11.74 -5.43
N ARG A 139 17.58 -11.63 -4.25
CA ARG A 139 17.86 -10.63 -3.20
C ARG A 139 17.74 -9.19 -3.70
N GLU A 140 16.68 -8.91 -4.46
CA GLU A 140 16.45 -7.59 -5.03
C GLU A 140 14.99 -7.12 -4.90
N PRO A 141 14.74 -5.80 -4.92
CA PRO A 141 13.40 -5.26 -5.00
C PRO A 141 12.69 -5.71 -6.28
N VAL A 142 11.40 -6.00 -6.15
CA VAL A 142 10.51 -6.25 -7.29
C VAL A 142 9.46 -5.15 -7.34
N PHE A 143 9.35 -4.50 -8.50
CA PHE A 143 8.33 -3.51 -8.79
C PHE A 143 7.40 -4.08 -9.86
N PHE A 144 6.24 -4.62 -9.45
CA PHE A 144 5.23 -5.06 -10.39
C PHE A 144 4.55 -3.85 -11.02
N ARG A 145 4.72 -3.66 -12.33
CA ARG A 145 4.23 -2.52 -13.08
C ARG A 145 3.18 -2.96 -14.07
N SER A 146 1.94 -2.49 -13.94
CA SER A 146 0.83 -2.89 -14.81
C SER A 146 1.05 -2.52 -16.29
N TYR A 147 1.89 -1.53 -16.54
CA TYR A 147 2.23 -1.00 -17.86
C TYR A 147 3.52 -1.58 -18.46
N ALA A 148 4.28 -2.37 -17.68
CA ALA A 148 5.49 -3.01 -18.18
C ALA A 148 5.15 -4.30 -18.96
N PRO A 149 5.65 -4.50 -20.19
CA PRO A 149 5.36 -5.69 -20.99
C PRO A 149 5.61 -7.00 -20.23
N ALA A 150 6.71 -7.08 -19.47
CA ALA A 150 7.08 -8.28 -18.71
C ALA A 150 6.12 -8.63 -17.57
N HIS A 151 5.30 -7.66 -17.11
CA HIS A 151 4.40 -7.87 -15.97
C HIS A 151 2.92 -7.90 -16.36
N ARG A 152 2.57 -7.59 -17.60
CA ARG A 152 1.16 -7.42 -18.02
C ARG A 152 0.31 -8.66 -17.79
N ASP A 153 0.90 -9.85 -17.98
CA ASP A 153 0.21 -11.13 -17.87
C ASP A 153 0.25 -11.71 -16.45
N VAL A 154 0.94 -11.05 -15.51
CA VAL A 154 0.96 -11.46 -14.11
C VAL A 154 -0.43 -11.26 -13.50
N PRO A 155 -1.02 -12.31 -12.88
CA PRO A 155 -2.28 -12.17 -12.16
C PRO A 155 -2.16 -11.13 -11.04
N VAL A 156 -3.16 -10.26 -10.92
CA VAL A 156 -3.17 -9.22 -9.86
C VAL A 156 -3.08 -9.86 -8.48
N TRP A 157 -3.80 -10.98 -8.27
CA TRP A 157 -3.80 -11.67 -6.98
C TRP A 157 -2.41 -12.21 -6.60
N GLU A 158 -1.60 -12.70 -7.56
CA GLU A 158 -0.24 -13.18 -7.29
C GLU A 158 0.70 -12.04 -6.91
N ALA A 159 0.66 -10.94 -7.66
CA ALA A 159 1.46 -9.76 -7.36
C ALA A 159 1.14 -9.21 -5.96
N LEU A 160 -0.16 -9.14 -5.62
CA LEU A 160 -0.63 -8.71 -4.30
C LEU A 160 -0.27 -9.71 -3.20
N ARG A 161 -0.38 -11.01 -3.48
CA ARG A 161 0.00 -12.06 -2.52
C ARG A 161 1.48 -11.98 -2.16
N GLY A 162 2.35 -11.71 -3.15
CA GLY A 162 3.78 -11.45 -2.93
C GLY A 162 4.01 -10.17 -2.16
N SER A 163 3.39 -9.05 -2.59
CA SER A 163 3.50 -7.73 -1.95
C SER A 163 3.07 -7.73 -0.48
N ALA A 164 2.13 -8.61 -0.09
CA ALA A 164 1.59 -8.71 1.27
C ALA A 164 2.16 -9.89 2.08
N ALA A 165 3.20 -10.57 1.59
CA ALA A 165 3.82 -11.70 2.28
C ALA A 165 4.78 -11.25 3.38
N ALA A 166 4.28 -10.57 4.43
CA ALA A 166 5.09 -10.04 5.51
C ALA A 166 5.83 -11.16 6.26
N PRO A 167 7.19 -11.07 6.37
CA PRO A 167 7.99 -12.06 7.08
C PRO A 167 7.50 -12.29 8.51
N GLY A 168 7.44 -13.55 8.92
CA GLY A 168 6.89 -13.96 10.22
C GLY A 168 5.36 -14.04 10.27
N TYR A 169 4.63 -13.28 9.45
CA TYR A 169 3.17 -13.36 9.34
C TYR A 169 2.74 -14.38 8.28
N PHE A 170 3.28 -14.30 7.08
CA PHE A 170 2.93 -15.17 5.96
C PHE A 170 4.18 -15.86 5.37
N PRO A 171 4.02 -17.03 4.75
CA PRO A 171 5.09 -17.62 3.95
C PRO A 171 5.38 -16.74 2.71
N ALA A 172 6.64 -16.75 2.27
CA ALA A 172 7.01 -16.18 0.98
C ALA A 172 6.12 -16.79 -0.12
N HIS A 173 5.77 -15.99 -1.12
CA HIS A 173 4.96 -16.45 -2.25
C HIS A 173 5.86 -16.92 -3.39
N PRO A 174 5.89 -18.23 -3.71
CA PRO A 174 6.58 -18.70 -4.90
C PRO A 174 5.80 -18.29 -6.14
N MET A 175 6.45 -17.64 -7.09
CA MET A 175 5.85 -17.26 -8.35
C MET A 175 6.85 -17.33 -9.50
N ARG A 176 6.35 -17.23 -10.73
CA ARG A 176 7.17 -17.26 -11.93
C ARG A 176 6.76 -16.17 -12.92
N ILE A 177 7.74 -15.45 -13.47
CA ILE A 177 7.52 -14.49 -14.56
C ILE A 177 8.45 -14.90 -15.72
N GLY A 178 7.87 -15.37 -16.81
CA GLY A 178 8.64 -15.99 -17.89
C GLY A 178 9.41 -17.22 -17.39
N GLU A 179 10.72 -17.23 -17.55
CA GLU A 179 11.59 -18.31 -17.05
C GLU A 179 12.12 -18.05 -15.63
N ARG A 180 11.89 -16.86 -15.09
CA ARG A 180 12.42 -16.49 -13.78
C ARG A 180 11.51 -17.01 -12.66
N GLU A 181 12.07 -17.88 -11.82
CA GLU A 181 11.46 -18.30 -10.55
C GLU A 181 11.81 -17.29 -9.45
N MET A 182 10.84 -16.97 -8.61
CA MET A 182 10.97 -16.00 -7.51
C MET A 182 10.32 -16.57 -6.24
N ALA A 183 10.83 -16.16 -5.10
CA ALA A 183 10.18 -16.33 -3.81
C ALA A 183 9.99 -14.93 -3.19
N VAL A 184 8.79 -14.42 -3.33
CA VAL A 184 8.49 -13.01 -3.09
C VAL A 184 7.96 -12.80 -1.68
N ILE A 185 8.48 -11.77 -1.00
CA ILE A 185 8.02 -11.31 0.31
C ILE A 185 7.56 -9.85 0.23
N ASP A 186 6.92 -9.39 1.30
CA ASP A 186 6.32 -8.06 1.44
C ASP A 186 7.30 -6.94 1.05
N GLY A 187 6.79 -6.01 0.27
CA GLY A 187 7.56 -4.86 -0.18
C GLY A 187 7.87 -3.83 0.92
N GLY A 188 7.31 -3.98 2.13
CA GLY A 188 7.68 -3.15 3.28
C GLY A 188 9.16 -3.24 3.64
N VAL A 189 9.82 -4.37 3.32
CA VAL A 189 11.27 -4.50 3.47
C VAL A 189 12.06 -3.64 2.48
N VAL A 190 11.42 -3.22 1.37
CA VAL A 190 11.98 -2.29 0.38
C VAL A 190 11.66 -0.86 0.77
N ALA A 191 10.36 -0.56 0.89
CA ALA A 191 9.86 0.76 1.26
C ALA A 191 8.42 0.65 1.78
N ASN A 192 8.22 0.66 3.10
CA ASN A 192 6.88 0.62 3.67
C ASN A 192 6.04 1.84 3.26
N ASN A 193 6.65 3.03 3.21
CA ASN A 193 6.12 4.21 2.54
C ASN A 193 6.74 4.29 1.14
N PRO A 194 5.99 4.00 0.05
CA PRO A 194 6.54 3.93 -1.29
C PRO A 194 6.64 5.28 -2.01
N ALA A 195 6.51 6.41 -1.32
CA ALA A 195 6.52 7.75 -1.92
C ALA A 195 7.78 8.05 -2.75
N LEU A 196 8.98 7.67 -2.26
CA LEU A 196 10.22 7.87 -3.01
C LEU A 196 10.29 6.99 -4.27
N CYS A 197 9.81 5.74 -4.17
CA CYS A 197 9.70 4.86 -5.33
C CYS A 197 8.73 5.44 -6.37
N ALA A 198 7.64 6.07 -5.91
CA ALA A 198 6.67 6.73 -6.78
C ALA A 198 7.25 7.95 -7.49
N ILE A 199 8.03 8.78 -6.79
CA ILE A 199 8.75 9.92 -7.39
C ILE A 199 9.74 9.43 -8.45
N ALA A 200 10.59 8.46 -8.10
CA ALA A 200 11.57 7.89 -9.02
C ALA A 200 10.91 7.29 -10.26
N GLU A 201 9.77 6.60 -10.09
CA GLU A 201 9.02 6.00 -11.17
C GLU A 201 8.40 7.07 -12.10
N ALA A 202 7.85 8.16 -11.54
CA ALA A 202 7.31 9.26 -12.32
C ALA A 202 8.38 9.93 -13.19
N LEU A 203 9.54 10.23 -12.63
CA LEU A 203 10.69 10.79 -13.33
C LEU A 203 11.22 9.86 -14.44
N ARG A 204 11.14 8.54 -14.21
CA ARG A 204 11.57 7.55 -15.21
C ARG A 204 10.60 7.42 -16.39
N PHE A 205 9.31 7.69 -16.16
CA PHE A 205 8.26 7.44 -17.15
C PHE A 205 7.84 8.63 -17.96
N ASP A 206 8.02 9.82 -17.45
CA ASP A 206 7.52 11.03 -18.06
C ASP A 206 8.68 12.00 -18.27
N ASP A 207 9.31 11.93 -19.46
CA ASP A 207 10.43 12.80 -19.83
C ASP A 207 10.08 14.29 -19.77
N SER A 208 8.79 14.63 -19.68
CA SER A 208 8.35 16.03 -19.49
C SER A 208 8.53 16.53 -18.05
N ILE A 209 8.76 15.61 -17.09
CA ILE A 209 9.01 15.95 -15.69
C ILE A 209 10.51 16.06 -15.48
N SER A 210 11.01 17.28 -15.49
CA SER A 210 12.45 17.58 -15.28
C SER A 210 12.78 17.89 -13.79
N ASP A 211 11.76 18.18 -12.97
CA ASP A 211 11.89 18.56 -11.56
C ASP A 211 10.80 17.88 -10.74
N PRO A 212 11.13 17.17 -9.64
CA PRO A 212 10.13 16.57 -8.75
C PRO A 212 9.08 17.55 -8.21
N ARG A 213 9.39 18.84 -8.16
CA ARG A 213 8.44 19.91 -7.74
C ARG A 213 7.27 20.11 -8.72
N GLN A 214 7.31 19.49 -9.90
CA GLN A 214 6.18 19.46 -10.84
C GLN A 214 5.14 18.40 -10.49
N LEU A 215 5.43 17.53 -9.51
CA LEU A 215 4.55 16.45 -9.08
C LEU A 215 3.49 16.95 -8.09
N LEU A 216 2.31 16.38 -8.18
CA LEU A 216 1.30 16.35 -7.12
C LEU A 216 1.27 14.95 -6.53
N LEU A 217 1.82 14.77 -5.35
CA LEU A 217 1.93 13.48 -4.69
C LEU A 217 1.12 13.46 -3.39
N LEU A 218 0.04 12.67 -3.39
CA LEU A 218 -0.70 12.34 -2.18
C LEU A 218 -0.18 11.03 -1.61
N SER A 219 0.46 11.09 -0.44
CA SER A 219 0.96 9.94 0.29
C SER A 219 0.08 9.66 1.50
N MET A 220 -0.46 8.45 1.59
CA MET A 220 -1.35 8.03 2.67
C MET A 220 -0.75 6.90 3.48
N GLY A 221 -0.56 7.15 4.78
CA GLY A 221 -0.13 6.14 5.75
C GLY A 221 -1.28 5.34 6.30
N THR A 222 -0.93 4.28 7.01
CA THR A 222 -1.85 3.37 7.68
C THR A 222 -1.87 3.54 9.20
N GLY A 223 -1.23 4.60 9.71
CA GLY A 223 -1.07 4.90 11.12
C GLY A 223 0.29 4.48 11.68
N ARG A 224 0.83 5.30 12.58
CA ARG A 224 2.12 5.09 13.26
C ARG A 224 1.92 4.54 14.66
N HIS A 225 2.86 3.73 15.11
CA HIS A 225 2.86 3.21 16.47
C HIS A 225 2.92 4.33 17.51
N ALA A 226 2.15 4.19 18.59
CA ALA A 226 2.14 5.13 19.70
C ALA A 226 3.16 4.80 20.79
N TYR A 227 3.70 3.57 20.80
CA TYR A 227 4.52 3.09 21.91
C TYR A 227 6.01 3.12 21.58
N PRO A 228 6.80 3.87 22.37
CA PRO A 228 8.24 3.76 22.30
C PRO A 228 8.69 2.43 22.90
N ILE A 229 9.75 1.86 22.36
CA ILE A 229 10.54 0.85 23.06
C ILE A 229 11.26 1.55 24.20
N SER A 230 11.09 1.07 25.44
CA SER A 230 11.73 1.70 26.59
C SER A 230 13.26 1.58 26.50
N ALA A 231 13.98 2.54 27.07
CA ALA A 231 15.45 2.47 27.16
C ALA A 231 15.93 1.22 27.92
N HIS A 232 15.14 0.75 28.91
CA HIS A 232 15.41 -0.49 29.64
C HIS A 232 15.33 -1.70 28.73
N ASP A 233 14.23 -1.82 27.98
CA ASP A 233 13.99 -2.92 27.05
C ASP A 233 15.02 -2.94 25.93
N ALA A 234 15.25 -1.81 25.27
CA ALA A 234 16.23 -1.68 24.21
C ALA A 234 17.65 -2.10 24.64
N LYS A 235 18.01 -1.84 25.89
CA LYS A 235 19.31 -2.21 26.46
C LYS A 235 19.40 -3.70 26.79
N SER A 236 18.29 -4.33 27.18
CA SER A 236 18.26 -5.71 27.71
C SER A 236 17.90 -6.76 26.66
N TRP A 237 17.27 -6.37 25.56
CA TRP A 237 16.79 -7.28 24.53
C TRP A 237 17.92 -7.94 23.73
N GLY A 238 17.83 -9.25 23.59
CA GLY A 238 18.63 -10.05 22.65
C GLY A 238 17.91 -10.30 21.33
N ALA A 239 18.49 -11.16 20.47
CA ALA A 239 17.97 -11.43 19.13
C ALA A 239 16.50 -11.90 19.11
N MET A 240 16.09 -12.73 20.08
CA MET A 240 14.71 -13.22 20.14
C MET A 240 13.70 -12.12 20.47
N GLN A 241 14.01 -11.23 21.39
CA GLN A 241 13.13 -10.13 21.77
C GLN A 241 13.04 -9.07 20.66
N TRP A 242 14.14 -8.83 19.96
CA TRP A 242 14.19 -7.89 18.82
C TRP A 242 13.50 -8.43 17.56
N ALA A 243 13.35 -9.74 17.37
CA ALA A 243 12.95 -10.35 16.10
C ALA A 243 11.66 -9.76 15.49
N MET A 244 10.61 -9.55 16.28
CA MET A 244 9.35 -8.97 15.79
C MET A 244 9.34 -7.43 15.87
N PRO A 245 9.73 -6.80 17.01
CA PRO A 245 9.76 -5.34 17.10
C PRO A 245 10.70 -4.68 16.09
N LEU A 246 11.77 -5.36 15.68
CA LEU A 246 12.72 -4.82 14.70
C LEU A 246 12.07 -4.53 13.34
N LEU A 247 11.15 -5.37 12.90
CA LEU A 247 10.42 -5.14 11.64
C LEU A 247 9.59 -3.86 11.73
N ASP A 248 8.88 -3.65 12.84
CA ASP A 248 8.08 -2.44 13.05
C ASP A 248 8.97 -1.19 13.11
N VAL A 249 10.11 -1.28 13.82
CA VAL A 249 11.09 -0.18 13.91
C VAL A 249 11.65 0.17 12.53
N VAL A 250 12.02 -0.85 11.72
CA VAL A 250 12.57 -0.63 10.38
C VAL A 250 11.50 -0.02 9.46
N PHE A 251 10.25 -0.50 9.52
CA PHE A 251 9.17 0.03 8.71
C PHE A 251 8.82 1.47 9.08
N ASP A 252 8.74 1.78 10.36
CA ASP A 252 8.45 3.14 10.84
C ASP A 252 9.60 4.10 10.49
N ALA A 253 10.86 3.71 10.76
CA ALA A 253 12.02 4.53 10.45
C ALA A 253 12.18 4.80 8.95
N ALA A 254 12.01 3.77 8.11
CA ALA A 254 12.05 3.93 6.66
C ALA A 254 10.89 4.81 6.16
N SER A 255 9.68 4.65 6.75
CA SER A 255 8.52 5.47 6.37
C SER A 255 8.72 6.95 6.69
N ASP A 256 9.30 7.27 7.84
CA ASP A 256 9.58 8.64 8.26
C ASP A 256 10.67 9.29 7.41
N ASN A 257 11.74 8.55 7.17
CA ASN A 257 12.83 9.00 6.29
C ASN A 257 12.32 9.28 4.87
N ASN A 258 11.48 8.38 4.33
CA ASN A 258 10.90 8.55 3.00
C ASN A 258 9.91 9.73 2.94
N ASP A 259 9.15 9.99 4.02
CA ASP A 259 8.26 11.16 4.13
C ASP A 259 9.07 12.45 4.08
N GLU A 260 10.14 12.55 4.88
CA GLU A 260 10.99 13.74 4.94
C GLU A 260 11.67 14.02 3.59
N ILE A 261 12.27 13.02 2.96
CA ILE A 261 12.93 13.17 1.67
C ILE A 261 11.91 13.52 0.58
N ALA A 262 10.74 12.89 0.54
CA ALA A 262 9.69 13.19 -0.43
C ALA A 262 9.22 14.66 -0.30
N ARG A 263 9.07 15.15 0.93
CA ARG A 263 8.73 16.54 1.23
C ARG A 263 9.77 17.52 0.71
N LEU A 264 11.05 17.22 0.91
CA LEU A 264 12.15 18.03 0.42
C LEU A 264 12.22 18.05 -1.12
N LEU A 265 11.97 16.92 -1.78
CA LEU A 265 12.05 16.81 -3.24
C LEU A 265 10.87 17.48 -3.94
N VAL A 266 9.65 17.25 -3.47
CA VAL A 266 8.41 17.67 -4.16
C VAL A 266 7.93 19.04 -3.66
N GLY A 267 8.24 19.41 -2.42
CA GLY A 267 7.81 20.68 -1.84
C GLY A 267 6.29 20.77 -1.68
N ASP A 268 5.69 21.90 -2.11
CA ASP A 268 4.26 22.18 -1.93
C ASP A 268 3.32 21.19 -2.65
N GLY A 269 3.81 20.46 -3.63
CA GLY A 269 3.06 19.42 -4.31
C GLY A 269 2.93 18.10 -3.51
N TYR A 270 3.64 17.98 -2.38
CA TYR A 270 3.60 16.80 -1.53
C TYR A 270 2.61 16.95 -0.39
N THR A 271 1.68 16.04 -0.29
CA THR A 271 0.77 15.94 0.86
C THR A 271 0.86 14.58 1.51
N ARG A 272 1.26 14.55 2.79
CA ARG A 272 1.26 13.35 3.63
C ARG A 272 0.03 13.34 4.54
N MET A 273 -0.74 12.27 4.46
CA MET A 273 -1.82 11.93 5.39
C MET A 273 -1.33 10.80 6.29
N GLN A 274 -1.17 11.06 7.57
CA GLN A 274 -0.72 10.06 8.55
C GLN A 274 -1.30 10.38 9.92
N LEU A 275 -1.70 9.36 10.68
CA LEU A 275 -2.20 9.52 12.04
C LEU A 275 -1.34 8.75 13.06
N LYS A 276 -1.33 9.19 14.30
CA LYS A 276 -0.79 8.45 15.43
C LYS A 276 -1.89 7.58 16.01
N LEU A 277 -1.68 6.27 16.00
CA LEU A 277 -2.65 5.29 16.50
C LEU A 277 -2.77 5.36 18.01
N ALA A 278 -3.99 5.16 18.52
CA ALA A 278 -4.21 4.96 19.94
C ALA A 278 -3.69 3.59 20.39
N ALA A 279 -3.55 3.44 21.69
CA ALA A 279 -3.15 2.20 22.34
C ALA A 279 -4.08 1.02 21.94
N GLY A 280 -3.50 -0.11 21.59
CA GLY A 280 -4.24 -1.32 21.21
C GLY A 280 -4.51 -1.49 19.72
N SER A 281 -4.47 -0.41 18.91
CA SER A 281 -4.76 -0.46 17.47
C SER A 281 -3.53 -0.64 16.57
N GLN A 282 -2.36 -0.92 17.13
CA GLN A 282 -1.09 -0.99 16.40
C GLN A 282 -0.86 -2.32 15.67
N PHE A 283 -1.53 -3.39 16.07
CA PHE A 283 -1.27 -4.72 15.51
C PHE A 283 -1.76 -4.84 14.08
N LEU A 284 -0.87 -5.30 13.19
CA LEU A 284 -1.13 -5.45 11.75
C LEU A 284 -2.18 -6.51 11.42
N ASP A 285 -2.42 -7.42 12.35
CA ASP A 285 -3.23 -8.63 12.18
C ASP A 285 -4.36 -8.78 13.20
N ASP A 286 -4.69 -7.73 13.94
CA ASP A 286 -5.84 -7.74 14.83
C ASP A 286 -7.12 -7.38 14.07
N ALA A 287 -7.78 -8.42 13.54
CA ALA A 287 -9.04 -8.32 12.82
C ALA A 287 -10.28 -8.44 13.75
N SER A 288 -10.13 -8.16 15.04
CA SER A 288 -11.28 -8.07 15.94
C SER A 288 -12.21 -6.91 15.55
N SER A 289 -13.51 -7.09 15.75
CA SER A 289 -14.52 -6.05 15.49
C SER A 289 -14.21 -4.75 16.23
N ASP A 290 -13.77 -4.87 17.48
CA ASP A 290 -13.44 -3.72 18.32
C ASP A 290 -12.25 -2.93 17.75
N ASN A 291 -11.18 -3.63 17.33
CA ASN A 291 -10.03 -2.97 16.72
C ASN A 291 -10.39 -2.32 15.38
N ILE A 292 -11.13 -3.00 14.51
CA ILE A 292 -11.59 -2.44 13.23
C ILE A 292 -12.43 -1.18 13.47
N GLN A 293 -13.36 -1.23 14.43
CA GLN A 293 -14.18 -0.09 14.80
C GLN A 293 -13.33 1.07 15.34
N HIS A 294 -12.38 0.79 16.23
CA HIS A 294 -11.45 1.82 16.74
C HIS A 294 -10.61 2.45 15.64
N LEU A 295 -10.09 1.66 14.67
CA LEU A 295 -9.35 2.20 13.53
C LEU A 295 -10.22 3.11 12.66
N ARG A 296 -11.48 2.73 12.42
CA ARG A 296 -12.46 3.55 11.68
C ARG A 296 -12.72 4.88 12.39
N GLU A 297 -12.99 4.82 13.69
CA GLU A 297 -13.24 6.02 14.52
C GLU A 297 -12.03 6.96 14.51
N GLN A 298 -10.82 6.43 14.71
CA GLN A 298 -9.59 7.22 14.65
C GLN A 298 -9.37 7.85 13.28
N ALA A 299 -9.63 7.11 12.18
CA ALA A 299 -9.51 7.62 10.83
C ALA A 299 -10.48 8.78 10.57
N LEU A 300 -11.74 8.64 11.00
CA LEU A 300 -12.77 9.68 10.84
C LEU A 300 -12.50 10.89 11.75
N GLN A 301 -12.12 10.66 13.00
CA GLN A 301 -11.76 11.74 13.94
C GLN A 301 -10.53 12.52 13.43
N HIS A 302 -9.60 11.85 12.77
CA HIS A 302 -8.44 12.52 12.17
C HIS A 302 -8.85 13.51 11.08
N LEU A 303 -9.85 13.19 10.27
CA LEU A 303 -10.38 14.07 9.22
C LEU A 303 -11.07 15.33 9.79
N LEU A 304 -11.56 15.28 11.04
CA LEU A 304 -12.19 16.44 11.69
C LEU A 304 -11.18 17.48 12.19
N LYS A 305 -9.89 17.17 12.22
CA LYS A 305 -8.85 18.14 12.60
C LYS A 305 -8.75 19.22 11.53
N PRO A 306 -8.79 20.52 11.92
CA PRO A 306 -8.85 21.63 10.95
C PRO A 306 -7.70 21.62 9.93
N ASP A 307 -6.48 21.30 10.37
CA ASP A 307 -5.30 21.23 9.52
C ASP A 307 -5.35 20.05 8.54
N VAL A 308 -5.91 18.92 8.95
CA VAL A 308 -6.09 17.74 8.11
C VAL A 308 -7.19 17.96 7.07
N ALA A 309 -8.32 18.51 7.51
CA ALA A 309 -9.43 18.88 6.63
C ALA A 309 -8.98 19.87 5.56
N ALA A 310 -8.22 20.91 5.96
CA ALA A 310 -7.69 21.92 5.03
C ALA A 310 -6.72 21.30 4.02
N ARG A 311 -5.82 20.40 4.46
CA ARG A 311 -4.89 19.69 3.55
C ARG A 311 -5.64 18.82 2.54
N LEU A 312 -6.63 18.06 2.98
CA LEU A 312 -7.40 17.20 2.09
C LEU A 312 -8.27 17.99 1.12
N ALA A 313 -8.88 19.10 1.58
CA ALA A 313 -9.60 20.04 0.72
C ALA A 313 -8.68 20.67 -0.34
N HIS A 314 -7.46 21.05 0.05
CA HIS A 314 -6.46 21.57 -0.88
C HIS A 314 -6.11 20.54 -1.97
N VAL A 315 -5.82 19.30 -1.59
CA VAL A 315 -5.57 18.21 -2.56
C VAL A 315 -6.78 17.99 -3.46
N GLY A 316 -8.00 17.93 -2.91
CA GLY A 316 -9.24 17.81 -3.69
C GLY A 316 -9.39 18.92 -4.73
N ALA A 317 -9.15 20.17 -4.34
CA ALA A 317 -9.18 21.32 -5.24
C ALA A 317 -8.09 21.23 -6.34
N GLN A 318 -6.89 20.75 -6.01
CA GLN A 318 -5.84 20.53 -7.01
C GLN A 318 -6.20 19.42 -8.00
N LEU A 319 -6.75 18.32 -7.51
CA LEU A 319 -7.16 17.18 -8.35
C LEU A 319 -8.37 17.54 -9.24
N ALA A 320 -9.29 18.36 -8.75
CA ALA A 320 -10.46 18.81 -9.51
C ALA A 320 -10.13 19.77 -10.67
N LYS A 321 -8.95 20.40 -10.64
CA LYS A 321 -8.53 21.25 -11.77
C LYS A 321 -8.42 20.44 -13.05
N PRO A 322 -8.86 21.01 -14.20
CA PRO A 322 -8.64 20.37 -15.48
C PRO A 322 -7.16 20.01 -15.68
N ARG A 323 -6.89 18.83 -16.24
CA ARG A 323 -5.55 18.45 -16.61
C ARG A 323 -5.06 19.39 -17.69
N THR A 324 -3.98 20.11 -17.46
CA THR A 324 -3.39 20.99 -18.48
C THR A 324 -2.96 20.09 -19.66
N VAL A 325 -3.66 20.23 -20.79
CA VAL A 325 -3.26 19.59 -22.04
C VAL A 325 -2.01 20.34 -22.48
N ALA A 326 -0.82 19.75 -22.28
CA ALA A 326 0.35 20.19 -23.03
C ALA A 326 0.01 19.94 -24.50
N GLN A 327 0.04 21.02 -25.30
CA GLN A 327 -0.22 20.96 -26.73
C GLN A 327 0.53 19.78 -27.33
N ASN A 328 -0.21 18.88 -28.01
CA ASN A 328 0.38 17.85 -28.84
C ASN A 328 1.30 18.51 -29.87
N ALA A 329 2.60 18.53 -29.59
CA ALA A 329 3.57 18.63 -30.64
C ALA A 329 3.50 17.30 -31.39
N SER A 330 2.78 17.31 -32.51
CA SER A 330 2.79 16.29 -33.54
C SER A 330 4.24 16.03 -33.93
N SER A 331 4.87 14.99 -33.40
CA SER A 331 6.00 14.39 -34.07
C SER A 331 5.45 13.31 -35.00
N THR A 332 5.13 13.74 -36.20
CA THR A 332 5.11 12.90 -37.38
C THR A 332 6.48 12.22 -37.48
N ILE A 333 6.58 10.98 -37.03
CA ILE A 333 7.69 10.12 -37.41
C ILE A 333 7.35 9.63 -38.82
N SER A 334 7.85 10.35 -39.82
CA SER A 334 8.03 9.83 -41.17
C SER A 334 8.91 8.61 -41.08
N ALA A 335 8.47 7.58 -41.76
CA ALA A 335 9.22 6.37 -42.05
C ALA A 335 10.60 6.70 -42.64
N LEU A 336 11.65 6.05 -42.13
CA LEU A 336 12.81 5.55 -42.90
C LEU A 336 13.33 4.30 -42.18
#